data_14b80f2d21ba3d06ab40febbc03a0c1d
#
_entry.id   14b80f2d21ba3d06ab40febbc03a0c1d
#
_cell.length_a   1.000
_cell.length_b   1.000
_cell.length_c   1.000
_cell.angle_alpha   90.00
_cell.angle_beta   90.00
_cell.angle_gamma   90.00
#
_symmetry.space_group_name_H-M   'P 1'
#
loop_
_entity.id
_entity.type
_entity.pdbx_description
1 polymer ?
#
loop_
_entity_poly.entity_id
_entity_poly.type
_entity_poly.pdbx_seq_one_letter_code
_entity_poly.pdbx_strand_id
1 'polypeptide(L)'
;MTDDYELLDSGDGRKLERFGRYVLARPCSQAMWRPAKSAAEWAKADASFDREDGNNWHGRANLPKEWQIETAGVRFKLGGTDFGHLGIFPEQRAQWRWIRQRVGEVVSGQRPRSEDAAGTVLPRVLNLFA
;
A
#
# COMPACT_ATOMS: atom_id res chain seq x y z
N MET A 1 17.33 5.59 0.89
CA MET A 1 16.51 4.38 1.03
C MET A 1 15.44 4.37 -0.06
N THR A 2 15.47 3.41 -0.92
CA THR A 2 14.45 3.26 -1.98
C THR A 2 13.17 2.73 -1.34
N ASP A 3 12.05 3.40 -1.61
CA ASP A 3 10.72 2.92 -1.22
C ASP A 3 10.35 1.72 -2.09
N ASP A 4 9.94 0.63 -1.47
CA ASP A 4 9.56 -0.59 -2.20
C ASP A 4 8.22 -0.50 -2.91
N TYR A 5 7.45 0.55 -2.67
CA TYR A 5 6.22 0.81 -3.39
C TYR A 5 6.32 2.01 -4.32
N GLU A 6 5.82 1.85 -5.54
CA GLU A 6 5.70 2.93 -6.52
C GLU A 6 4.43 2.77 -7.37
N LEU A 7 3.66 3.85 -7.51
CA LEU A 7 2.61 3.94 -8.51
C LEU A 7 3.26 4.31 -9.85
N LEU A 8 3.31 3.36 -10.78
CA LEU A 8 3.98 3.54 -12.07
C LEU A 8 3.12 4.27 -13.09
N ASP A 9 1.80 4.00 -13.09
CA ASP A 9 0.82 4.61 -13.99
C ASP A 9 -0.60 4.35 -13.48
N SER A 10 -1.56 5.12 -13.98
CA SER A 10 -2.98 4.89 -13.74
C SER A 10 -3.82 5.40 -14.92
N GLY A 11 -4.97 4.80 -15.15
CA GLY A 11 -5.93 5.20 -16.17
C GLY A 11 -6.78 4.02 -16.63
N ASP A 12 -7.81 4.31 -17.40
CA ASP A 12 -8.77 3.34 -17.93
C ASP A 12 -9.34 2.40 -16.84
N GLY A 13 -9.61 2.95 -15.64
CA GLY A 13 -10.15 2.20 -14.52
C GLY A 13 -9.16 1.27 -13.82
N ARG A 14 -7.87 1.45 -14.05
CA ARG A 14 -6.79 0.59 -13.53
C ARG A 14 -5.61 1.39 -13.02
N LYS A 15 -4.78 0.76 -12.20
CA LYS A 15 -3.50 1.26 -11.74
C LYS A 15 -2.41 0.21 -11.92
N LEU A 16 -1.23 0.68 -12.31
CA LEU A 16 -0.02 -0.12 -12.46
C LEU A 16 0.91 0.22 -11.31
N GLU A 17 1.20 -0.74 -10.46
CA GLU A 17 1.93 -0.54 -9.21
C GLU A 17 3.11 -1.50 -9.11
N ARG A 18 4.21 -1.02 -8.53
CA ARG A 18 5.36 -1.87 -8.15
C ARG A 18 5.34 -2.10 -6.64
N PHE A 19 5.45 -3.36 -6.26
CA PHE A 19 5.57 -3.81 -4.86
C PHE A 19 6.86 -4.63 -4.70
N GLY A 20 7.92 -3.98 -4.29
CA GLY A 20 9.26 -4.56 -4.30
C GLY A 20 9.71 -4.82 -5.73
N ARG A 21 9.92 -6.08 -6.09
CA ARG A 21 10.32 -6.48 -7.45
C ARG A 21 9.14 -6.79 -8.38
N TYR A 22 7.91 -6.88 -7.86
CA TYR A 22 6.75 -7.31 -8.63
C TYR A 22 5.91 -6.13 -9.08
N VAL A 23 5.48 -6.15 -10.33
CA VAL A 23 4.61 -5.15 -10.95
C VAL A 23 3.24 -5.76 -11.18
N LEU A 24 2.21 -5.06 -10.70
CA LEU A 24 0.84 -5.52 -10.71
C LEU A 24 -0.08 -4.47 -11.34
N ALA A 25 -1.01 -4.94 -12.19
CA ALA A 25 -2.09 -4.12 -12.70
C ALA A 25 -3.39 -4.50 -11.96
N ARG A 26 -4.00 -3.53 -11.28
CA ARG A 26 -5.21 -3.76 -10.47
C ARG A 26 -6.30 -2.75 -10.78
N PRO A 27 -7.58 -3.05 -10.50
CA PRO A 27 -8.69 -2.12 -10.68
C PRO A 27 -8.53 -0.86 -9.83
N CYS A 28 -8.87 0.29 -10.42
CA CYS A 28 -8.99 1.58 -9.75
C CYS A 28 -10.10 2.39 -10.44
N SER A 29 -11.31 2.29 -9.94
CA SER A 29 -12.50 2.90 -10.57
C SER A 29 -12.41 4.43 -10.68
N GLN A 30 -11.61 5.08 -9.84
CA GLN A 30 -11.41 6.52 -9.88
C GLN A 30 -10.49 6.98 -11.03
N ALA A 31 -9.68 6.09 -11.60
CA ALA A 31 -8.75 6.39 -12.69
C ALA A 31 -9.48 6.41 -14.06
N MET A 32 -10.30 7.43 -14.29
CA MET A 32 -11.11 7.56 -15.50
C MET A 32 -10.39 8.23 -16.67
N TRP A 33 -9.16 8.64 -16.50
CA TRP A 33 -8.32 9.26 -17.52
C TRP A 33 -7.56 8.23 -18.33
N ARG A 34 -6.92 8.70 -19.42
CA ARG A 34 -6.09 7.85 -20.26
C ARG A 34 -4.74 7.58 -19.57
N PRO A 35 -4.24 6.33 -19.56
CA PRO A 35 -2.91 6.02 -19.06
C PRO A 35 -1.82 6.78 -19.82
N ALA A 36 -0.73 7.12 -19.13
CA ALA A 36 0.45 7.73 -19.76
C ALA A 36 1.32 6.70 -20.46
N LYS A 37 1.39 5.46 -19.95
CA LYS A 37 2.17 4.38 -20.56
C LYS A 37 1.38 3.64 -21.63
N SER A 38 2.09 3.06 -22.58
CA SER A 38 1.50 2.27 -23.66
C SER A 38 0.92 0.93 -23.14
N ALA A 39 0.01 0.35 -23.92
CA ALA A 39 -0.52 -0.99 -23.63
C ALA A 39 0.58 -2.05 -23.54
N ALA A 40 1.64 -1.92 -24.35
CA ALA A 40 2.78 -2.82 -24.31
C ALA A 40 3.58 -2.72 -23.00
N GLU A 41 3.69 -1.54 -22.40
CA GLU A 41 4.31 -1.37 -21.09
C GLU A 41 3.45 -1.96 -19.96
N TRP A 42 2.13 -1.77 -20.01
CA TRP A 42 1.20 -2.38 -19.07
C TRP A 42 1.20 -3.92 -19.15
N ALA A 43 1.35 -4.46 -20.36
CA ALA A 43 1.43 -5.92 -20.58
C ALA A 43 2.66 -6.59 -19.94
N LYS A 44 3.68 -5.81 -19.57
CA LYS A 44 4.87 -6.31 -18.86
C LYS A 44 4.64 -6.55 -17.36
N ALA A 45 3.46 -6.24 -16.83
CA ALA A 45 3.14 -6.54 -15.44
C ALA A 45 3.28 -8.05 -15.15
N ASP A 46 3.81 -8.38 -13.97
CA ASP A 46 3.95 -9.78 -13.54
C ASP A 46 2.60 -10.46 -13.36
N ALA A 47 1.61 -9.72 -12.88
CA ALA A 47 0.24 -10.19 -12.73
C ALA A 47 -0.76 -9.04 -12.85
N SER A 48 -2.01 -9.39 -13.16
CA SER A 48 -3.12 -8.45 -13.17
C SER A 48 -4.36 -9.07 -12.50
N PHE A 49 -5.17 -8.22 -11.90
CA PHE A 49 -6.45 -8.61 -11.33
C PHE A 49 -7.59 -7.92 -12.10
N ASP A 50 -8.60 -8.69 -12.47
CA ASP A 50 -9.77 -8.20 -13.19
C ASP A 50 -11.04 -8.54 -12.42
N ARG A 51 -11.96 -7.57 -12.30
CA ARG A 51 -13.27 -7.75 -11.68
C ARG A 51 -14.38 -7.96 -12.69
N GLU A 52 -14.19 -7.59 -13.94
CA GLU A 52 -15.23 -7.66 -14.97
C GLU A 52 -15.60 -9.10 -15.32
N ASP A 53 -14.64 -10.03 -15.19
CA ASP A 53 -14.79 -11.45 -15.48
C ASP A 53 -14.81 -12.33 -14.21
N GLY A 54 -15.37 -11.85 -13.11
CA GLY A 54 -15.59 -12.66 -11.93
C GLY A 54 -14.40 -12.77 -10.96
N ASN A 55 -13.69 -11.70 -10.74
CA ASN A 55 -12.57 -11.62 -9.78
C ASN A 55 -11.41 -12.57 -10.11
N ASN A 56 -10.84 -12.42 -11.28
CA ASN A 56 -9.77 -13.30 -11.75
C ASN A 56 -8.38 -12.66 -11.69
N TRP A 57 -7.41 -13.43 -11.20
CA TRP A 57 -6.00 -13.15 -11.37
C TRP A 57 -5.49 -13.72 -12.68
N HIS A 58 -4.74 -12.91 -13.42
CA HIS A 58 -3.93 -13.34 -14.56
C HIS A 58 -2.46 -13.25 -14.18
N GLY A 59 -1.71 -14.33 -14.41
CA GLY A 59 -0.29 -14.38 -14.05
C GLY A 59 0.00 -14.54 -12.56
N ARG A 60 -0.95 -14.97 -11.74
CA ARG A 60 -0.75 -15.20 -10.30
C ARG A 60 0.42 -16.15 -10.00
N ALA A 61 0.69 -17.10 -10.88
CA ALA A 61 1.80 -18.02 -10.75
C ALA A 61 3.18 -17.33 -10.82
N ASN A 62 3.26 -16.12 -11.37
CA ASN A 62 4.49 -15.32 -11.39
C ASN A 62 4.78 -14.64 -10.05
N LEU A 63 3.81 -14.66 -9.13
CA LEU A 63 3.95 -14.08 -7.80
C LEU A 63 4.22 -15.19 -6.78
N PRO A 64 5.04 -14.93 -5.76
CA PRO A 64 5.14 -15.84 -4.62
C PRO A 64 3.81 -15.82 -3.85
N LYS A 65 3.58 -16.85 -3.06
CA LYS A 65 2.41 -16.91 -2.16
C LYS A 65 2.39 -15.73 -1.20
N GLU A 66 3.57 -15.35 -0.73
CA GLU A 66 3.79 -14.21 0.17
C GLU A 66 5.15 -13.58 -0.10
N TRP A 67 5.26 -12.26 0.03
CA TRP A 67 6.53 -11.55 0.02
C TRP A 67 6.49 -10.33 0.93
N GLN A 68 7.64 -9.76 1.19
CA GLN A 68 7.76 -8.59 2.07
C GLN A 68 8.21 -7.37 1.29
N ILE A 69 7.70 -6.23 1.68
CA ILE A 69 8.16 -4.92 1.23
C ILE A 69 8.31 -3.97 2.42
N GLU A 70 9.11 -2.94 2.24
CA GLU A 70 9.20 -1.83 3.19
C GLU A 70 8.81 -0.53 2.48
N THR A 71 7.83 0.18 3.03
CA THR A 71 7.40 1.49 2.52
C THR A 71 6.98 2.38 3.66
N ALA A 72 7.27 3.68 3.56
CA ALA A 72 7.04 4.66 4.62
C ALA A 72 7.64 4.25 5.97
N GLY A 73 8.74 3.47 5.97
CA GLY A 73 9.38 2.96 7.17
C GLY A 73 8.62 1.85 7.90
N VAL A 74 7.64 1.23 7.24
CA VAL A 74 6.86 0.09 7.76
C VAL A 74 7.07 -1.12 6.87
N ARG A 75 7.27 -2.26 7.49
CA ARG A 75 7.43 -3.54 6.80
C ARG A 75 6.09 -4.25 6.70
N PHE A 76 5.73 -4.63 5.48
CA PHE A 76 4.47 -5.32 5.15
C PHE A 76 4.74 -6.70 4.58
N LYS A 77 3.92 -7.65 4.99
CA LYS A 77 3.83 -8.96 4.39
C LYS A 77 2.63 -8.96 3.42
N LEU A 78 2.91 -9.20 2.15
CA LEU A 78 1.92 -9.15 1.07
C LEU A 78 1.60 -10.55 0.58
N GLY A 79 0.38 -10.71 0.06
CA GLY A 79 -0.07 -11.92 -0.60
C GLY A 79 -1.32 -11.66 -1.42
N GLY A 80 -1.42 -12.25 -2.60
CA GLY A 80 -2.60 -12.11 -3.45
C GLY A 80 -3.81 -12.84 -2.86
N THR A 81 -4.89 -12.12 -2.60
CA THR A 81 -6.17 -12.70 -2.18
C THR A 81 -7.12 -12.86 -3.36
N ASP A 82 -8.17 -13.67 -3.20
CA ASP A 82 -9.17 -13.90 -4.25
C ASP A 82 -10.00 -12.65 -4.58
N PHE A 83 -9.85 -11.58 -3.80
CA PHE A 83 -10.51 -10.29 -4.01
C PHE A 83 -9.59 -9.21 -4.60
N GLY A 84 -8.36 -9.56 -4.98
CA GLY A 84 -7.39 -8.61 -5.54
C GLY A 84 -6.68 -7.74 -4.49
N HIS A 85 -6.93 -7.96 -3.21
CA HIS A 85 -6.21 -7.29 -2.13
C HIS A 85 -4.86 -7.96 -1.87
N LEU A 86 -3.87 -7.16 -1.47
CA LEU A 86 -2.52 -7.62 -1.18
C LEU A 86 -2.16 -7.54 0.31
N GLY A 87 -3.02 -6.92 1.13
CA GLY A 87 -2.77 -6.68 2.55
C GLY A 87 -2.14 -5.33 2.85
N ILE A 88 -2.14 -4.41 1.89
CA ILE A 88 -1.63 -3.04 2.06
C ILE A 88 -2.51 -2.05 1.30
N PHE A 89 -2.66 -0.85 1.86
CA PHE A 89 -3.31 0.31 1.25
C PHE A 89 -2.29 1.43 1.06
N PRO A 90 -1.54 1.45 -0.05
CA PRO A 90 -0.42 2.38 -0.25
C PRO A 90 -0.82 3.86 -0.25
N GLU A 91 -2.06 4.18 -0.55
CA GLU A 91 -2.63 5.53 -0.47
C GLU A 91 -2.58 6.11 0.95
N GLN A 92 -2.49 5.27 1.97
CA GLN A 92 -2.39 5.66 3.36
C GLN A 92 -0.96 6.03 3.81
N ARG A 93 0.04 5.93 2.95
CA ARG A 93 1.46 6.14 3.33
C ARG A 93 1.73 7.52 3.94
N ALA A 94 1.11 8.56 3.42
CA ALA A 94 1.26 9.91 3.98
C ALA A 94 0.72 9.98 5.41
N GLN A 95 -0.39 9.30 5.69
CA GLN A 95 -0.98 9.22 7.02
C GLN A 95 -0.10 8.41 7.98
N TRP A 96 0.51 7.29 7.53
CA TRP A 96 1.43 6.51 8.36
C TRP A 96 2.66 7.33 8.76
N ARG A 97 3.23 8.10 7.83
CA ARG A 97 4.34 9.02 8.10
C ARG A 97 3.95 10.07 9.13
N TRP A 98 2.78 10.67 8.95
CA TRP A 98 2.24 11.67 9.87
C TRP A 98 2.01 11.10 11.27
N ILE A 99 1.36 9.94 11.39
CA ILE A 99 1.13 9.26 12.68
C ILE A 99 2.47 8.97 13.36
N ARG A 100 3.43 8.41 12.63
CA ARG A 100 4.75 8.09 13.17
C ARG A 100 5.48 9.32 13.69
N GLN A 101 5.42 10.43 12.97
CA GLN A 101 5.98 11.69 13.41
C GLN A 101 5.30 12.16 14.70
N ARG A 102 3.97 12.15 14.76
CA ARG A 102 3.22 12.60 15.94
C ARG A 102 3.47 11.74 17.17
N VAL A 103 3.52 10.44 17.00
CA VAL A 103 3.88 9.51 18.09
C VAL A 103 5.32 9.80 18.58
N GLY A 104 6.25 10.01 17.66
CA GLY A 104 7.63 10.38 17.99
C GLY A 104 7.73 11.70 18.79
N GLU A 105 6.96 12.72 18.42
CA GLU A 105 6.89 14.00 19.14
C GLU A 105 6.36 13.82 20.57
N VAL A 106 5.36 12.97 20.79
CA VAL A 106 4.83 12.66 22.13
C VAL A 106 5.89 11.93 22.97
N VAL A 107 6.50 10.90 22.40
CA VAL A 107 7.53 10.10 23.09
C VAL A 107 8.78 10.94 23.44
N SER A 108 9.19 11.85 22.56
CA SER A 108 10.35 12.75 22.79
C SER A 108 10.04 13.93 23.72
N GLY A 109 8.79 14.13 24.13
CA GLY A 109 8.39 15.21 25.01
C GLY A 109 8.17 16.57 24.37
N GLN A 110 8.11 16.63 23.06
CA GLN A 110 7.83 17.86 22.30
C GLN A 110 6.34 18.27 22.33
N ARG A 111 5.47 17.37 22.80
CA ARG A 111 4.02 17.62 22.96
C ARG A 111 3.53 17.22 24.34
N PRO A 112 2.38 17.80 24.78
CA PRO A 112 1.72 17.36 26.02
C PRO A 112 1.47 15.86 26.02
N ARG A 113 1.71 15.24 27.15
CA ARG A 113 1.62 13.79 27.37
C ARG A 113 0.40 13.44 28.20
N SER A 114 -0.16 12.26 27.94
CA SER A 114 -0.97 11.58 28.94
C SER A 114 -0.10 10.55 29.65
N GLU A 115 -0.05 10.58 30.96
CA GLU A 115 0.66 9.60 31.77
C GLU A 115 -0.32 8.57 32.29
N ASP A 116 0.09 7.30 32.38
CA ASP A 116 -0.67 6.29 33.10
C ASP A 116 -0.44 6.43 34.63
N ALA A 117 -1.12 5.59 35.42
CA ALA A 117 -0.99 5.60 36.85
C ALA A 117 0.44 5.26 37.38
N ALA A 118 1.29 4.70 36.54
CA ALA A 118 2.70 4.39 36.84
C ALA A 118 3.68 5.49 36.37
N GLY A 119 3.17 6.58 35.77
CA GLY A 119 4.00 7.65 35.21
C GLY A 119 4.66 7.29 33.88
N THR A 120 4.23 6.22 33.22
CA THR A 120 4.72 5.80 31.90
C THR A 120 4.10 6.66 30.81
N VAL A 121 4.94 7.16 29.89
CA VAL A 121 4.47 7.94 28.75
C VAL A 121 4.01 7.00 27.65
N LEU A 122 2.70 6.98 27.41
CA LEU A 122 2.09 6.18 26.36
C LEU A 122 1.41 7.10 25.33
N PRO A 123 1.73 6.98 24.05
CA PRO A 123 0.97 7.63 23.01
C PRO A 123 -0.41 6.99 22.89
N ARG A 124 -1.46 7.82 22.77
CA ARG A 124 -2.81 7.37 22.49
C ARG A 124 -3.13 7.61 21.02
N VAL A 125 -3.57 6.57 20.34
CA VAL A 125 -3.93 6.62 18.93
C VAL A 125 -5.38 6.13 18.77
N LEU A 126 -6.20 6.94 18.10
CA LEU A 126 -7.55 6.56 17.70
C LEU A 126 -7.54 6.28 16.19
N ASN A 127 -7.87 5.06 15.82
CA ASN A 127 -8.08 4.69 14.42
C ASN A 127 -9.58 4.53 14.16
N LEU A 128 -10.14 5.38 13.30
CA LEU A 128 -11.57 5.39 12.95
C LEU A 128 -11.96 4.35 11.89
N PHE A 129 -10.98 3.68 11.29
CA PHE A 129 -11.17 2.71 10.21
C PHE A 129 -10.62 1.32 10.56
N ALA A 130 -10.57 1.02 11.84
CA ALA A 130 -10.14 -0.30 12.29
C ALA A 130 -11.25 -1.33 12.13
#